data_c81b54d5270261d4feec6e25b9f0c830
#
_entry.id   c81b54d5270261d4feec6e25b9f0c830
#
_cell.length_a   1.000
_cell.length_b   1.000
_cell.length_c   1.000
_cell.angle_alpha   90.00
_cell.angle_beta   90.00
_cell.angle_gamma   90.00
#
_symmetry.space_group_name_H-M   'P 1'
#
loop_
_entity.id
_entity.type
_entity.pdbx_description
1 polymer ?
#
loop_
_entity_poly.entity_id
_entity_poly.type
_entity_poly.pdbx_seq_one_letter_code
_entity_poly.pdbx_strand_id
1 'polypeptide(L)'
;MTPVDQPNLAPPTLFDLLARQWRRPAAIERLAFNADQSAVAFAGADGSLALVPLADAEAPATRVRTSIETGRTSIRPREKPVRPPVVVGPVDDRAPLLAPHRRSSFVVADRDGKILSVTPRGQIVPFATRLPGPATALATHAASGRIAWAAGTELALAAQEDTGSATRLRHARAITALAFSPDGARLAAADAAGVALWPCDGEGPPAELPFPGTPCDVAWSPDGHWLACPLAAEGFQLLRPADGWGGVVLGYPTPTRSLVWSAPGQAFVTAGAYRVAAWSMAALPLTDAAAGALQTGRPGLVVVERVAAHPSRDLVAAGYANGQVSIMRLGQRDEMLLRQDGKGAVTALAWSPDGEHLALGTADGLAALVSFPPHLFK
;
A
#
# COMPACT_ATOMS: atom_id res chain seq x y z
N MET A 1 -1.42 -54.23 18.11
CA MET A 1 -1.13 -53.15 17.16
C MET A 1 -1.88 -51.94 17.63
N THR A 2 -1.19 -51.01 18.29
CA THR A 2 -1.72 -49.72 18.70
C THR A 2 -1.86 -48.82 17.46
N PRO A 3 -2.96 -48.08 17.27
CA PRO A 3 -3.09 -47.15 16.15
C PRO A 3 -2.03 -46.06 16.31
N VAL A 4 -1.26 -45.84 15.26
CA VAL A 4 -0.36 -44.68 15.16
C VAL A 4 -1.24 -43.43 15.15
N ASP A 5 -1.08 -42.57 16.17
CA ASP A 5 -1.67 -41.25 16.25
C ASP A 5 -1.33 -40.50 14.95
N GLN A 6 -2.33 -40.29 14.11
CA GLN A 6 -2.21 -39.31 13.02
C GLN A 6 -2.06 -37.92 13.66
N PRO A 7 -1.10 -37.12 13.27
CA PRO A 7 -1.00 -35.77 13.78
C PRO A 7 -2.33 -35.03 13.49
N ASN A 8 -2.97 -34.57 14.54
CA ASN A 8 -4.23 -33.84 14.49
C ASN A 8 -3.96 -32.47 13.85
N LEU A 9 -3.84 -32.43 12.53
CA LEU A 9 -3.69 -31.19 11.77
C LEU A 9 -5.01 -30.44 11.88
N ALA A 10 -4.98 -29.31 12.55
CA ALA A 10 -6.13 -28.41 12.59
C ALA A 10 -6.64 -28.17 11.16
N PRO A 11 -7.97 -28.04 10.97
CA PRO A 11 -8.51 -27.79 9.65
C PRO A 11 -7.93 -26.48 9.07
N PRO A 12 -7.67 -26.42 7.73
CA PRO A 12 -7.09 -25.25 7.11
C PRO A 12 -7.99 -24.03 7.33
N THR A 13 -7.38 -22.91 7.67
CA THR A 13 -8.07 -21.63 7.82
C THR A 13 -8.46 -21.07 6.44
N LEU A 14 -9.33 -20.04 6.43
CA LEU A 14 -9.64 -19.32 5.19
C LEU A 14 -8.37 -18.78 4.52
N PHE A 15 -7.44 -18.26 5.31
CA PHE A 15 -6.16 -17.78 4.82
C PHE A 15 -5.34 -18.88 4.15
N ASP A 16 -5.27 -20.07 4.74
CA ASP A 16 -4.53 -21.20 4.15
C ASP A 16 -5.14 -21.67 2.82
N LEU A 17 -6.45 -21.53 2.68
CA LEU A 17 -7.15 -21.90 1.44
C LEU A 17 -6.98 -20.87 0.33
N LEU A 18 -6.90 -19.58 0.67
CA LEU A 18 -6.88 -18.47 -0.30
C LEU A 18 -5.47 -17.96 -0.59
N ALA A 19 -4.53 -18.05 0.36
CA ALA A 19 -3.22 -17.43 0.27
C ALA A 19 -2.15 -18.33 -0.36
N ARG A 20 -1.27 -17.70 -1.14
CA ARG A 20 0.10 -18.18 -1.42
C ARG A 20 1.02 -17.45 -0.45
N GLN A 21 1.89 -18.19 0.24
CA GLN A 21 2.71 -17.69 1.33
C GLN A 21 4.18 -18.03 1.14
N TRP A 22 5.06 -17.10 1.50
CA TRP A 22 6.51 -17.25 1.46
C TRP A 22 7.13 -16.65 2.71
N ARG A 23 8.15 -17.32 3.25
CA ARG A 23 8.96 -16.77 4.33
C ARG A 23 10.23 -16.17 3.76
N ARG A 24 10.46 -14.90 4.11
CA ARG A 24 11.67 -14.17 3.77
C ARG A 24 12.54 -14.02 5.01
N PRO A 25 13.88 -13.87 4.86
CA PRO A 25 14.79 -13.74 5.99
C PRO A 25 14.63 -12.42 6.75
N ALA A 26 14.12 -11.36 6.09
CA ALA A 26 13.94 -10.04 6.64
C ALA A 26 12.47 -9.61 6.62
N ALA A 27 12.12 -8.60 7.45
CA ALA A 27 10.82 -7.95 7.44
C ALA A 27 10.43 -7.47 6.03
N ILE A 28 9.16 -7.59 5.66
CA ILE A 28 8.63 -7.00 4.44
C ILE A 28 8.15 -5.59 4.79
N GLU A 29 8.76 -4.56 4.24
CA GLU A 29 8.43 -3.18 4.57
C GLU A 29 7.54 -2.50 3.53
N ARG A 30 7.67 -2.91 2.26
CA ARG A 30 6.91 -2.33 1.15
C ARG A 30 6.43 -3.41 0.21
N LEU A 31 5.34 -3.12 -0.48
CA LEU A 31 4.87 -3.93 -1.59
C LEU A 31 4.20 -3.04 -2.65
N ALA A 32 4.22 -3.51 -3.89
CA ALA A 32 3.50 -2.87 -4.99
C ALA A 32 3.07 -3.92 -6.02
N PHE A 33 1.88 -3.75 -6.58
CA PHE A 33 1.46 -4.42 -7.80
C PHE A 33 2.02 -3.65 -9.00
N ASN A 34 2.41 -4.34 -10.08
CA ASN A 34 2.77 -3.66 -11.32
C ASN A 34 1.53 -3.17 -12.08
N ALA A 35 1.72 -2.30 -13.07
CA ALA A 35 0.62 -1.61 -13.74
C ALA A 35 -0.29 -2.54 -14.56
N ASP A 36 0.27 -3.61 -15.14
CA ASP A 36 -0.49 -4.62 -15.91
C ASP A 36 -1.07 -5.75 -15.04
N GLN A 37 -0.88 -5.67 -13.73
CA GLN A 37 -1.39 -6.64 -12.76
C GLN A 37 -0.92 -8.08 -13.01
N SER A 38 0.26 -8.25 -13.61
CA SER A 38 0.85 -9.57 -13.83
C SER A 38 1.66 -10.07 -12.63
N ALA A 39 2.11 -9.17 -11.74
CA ALA A 39 2.95 -9.49 -10.60
C ALA A 39 2.79 -8.52 -9.43
N VAL A 40 3.20 -8.97 -8.25
CA VAL A 40 3.43 -8.15 -7.06
C VAL A 40 4.89 -8.28 -6.62
N ALA A 41 5.49 -7.17 -6.19
CA ALA A 41 6.82 -7.12 -5.60
C ALA A 41 6.71 -6.85 -4.10
N PHE A 42 7.53 -7.56 -3.31
CA PHE A 42 7.70 -7.37 -1.88
C PHE A 42 9.14 -6.93 -1.62
N ALA A 43 9.34 -5.77 -1.00
CA ALA A 43 10.64 -5.25 -0.63
C ALA A 43 10.96 -5.58 0.82
N GLY A 44 12.07 -6.29 1.02
CA GLY A 44 12.56 -6.69 2.33
C GLY A 44 13.46 -5.62 2.96
N ALA A 45 13.50 -5.58 4.29
CA ALA A 45 14.40 -4.72 5.06
C ALA A 45 15.89 -4.99 4.77
N ASP A 46 16.20 -6.15 4.18
CA ASP A 46 17.53 -6.55 3.72
C ASP A 46 17.89 -6.04 2.31
N GLY A 47 17.05 -5.15 1.75
CA GLY A 47 17.25 -4.61 0.40
C GLY A 47 16.85 -5.53 -0.74
N SER A 48 16.39 -6.74 -0.45
CA SER A 48 15.98 -7.69 -1.49
C SER A 48 14.55 -7.44 -1.96
N LEU A 49 14.25 -7.86 -3.19
CA LEU A 49 12.91 -7.91 -3.75
C LEU A 49 12.48 -9.35 -3.97
N ALA A 50 11.26 -9.69 -3.57
CA ALA A 50 10.61 -10.94 -3.93
C ALA A 50 9.48 -10.66 -4.93
N LEU A 51 9.60 -11.16 -6.15
CA LEU A 51 8.68 -10.93 -7.26
C LEU A 51 7.81 -12.15 -7.44
N VAL A 52 6.50 -11.94 -7.39
CA VAL A 52 5.49 -13.02 -7.41
C VAL A 52 4.51 -12.78 -8.54
N PRO A 53 4.35 -13.72 -9.49
CA PRO A 53 3.32 -13.61 -10.52
C PRO A 53 1.92 -13.76 -9.90
N LEU A 54 0.95 -12.96 -10.37
CA LEU A 54 -0.43 -13.09 -9.95
C LEU A 54 -1.06 -14.38 -10.50
N ALA A 55 -0.70 -14.76 -11.72
CA ALA A 55 -1.18 -16.00 -12.33
C ALA A 55 -0.88 -17.23 -11.45
N ASP A 56 -1.90 -18.04 -11.24
CA ASP A 56 -1.84 -19.25 -10.41
C ASP A 56 -2.67 -20.37 -11.04
N ALA A 57 -2.04 -21.46 -11.41
CA ALA A 57 -2.73 -22.63 -11.99
C ALA A 57 -3.72 -23.30 -11.01
N GLU A 58 -3.51 -23.10 -9.71
CA GLU A 58 -4.41 -23.56 -8.63
C GLU A 58 -4.99 -22.37 -7.86
N ALA A 59 -5.46 -21.34 -8.60
CA ALA A 59 -6.17 -20.22 -8.00
C ALA A 59 -7.38 -20.72 -7.19
N PRO A 60 -7.75 -20.05 -6.08
CA PRO A 60 -8.91 -20.48 -5.29
C PRO A 60 -10.19 -20.66 -6.12
N ALA A 61 -10.41 -19.81 -7.13
CA ALA A 61 -11.56 -19.91 -8.03
C ALA A 61 -11.64 -21.25 -8.77
N THR A 62 -10.52 -21.88 -9.14
CA THR A 62 -10.49 -23.19 -9.80
C THR A 62 -10.70 -24.37 -8.82
N ARG A 63 -10.59 -24.10 -7.52
CA ARG A 63 -10.72 -25.08 -6.43
C ARG A 63 -12.09 -25.02 -5.72
N VAL A 64 -12.92 -24.03 -6.06
CA VAL A 64 -14.30 -23.91 -5.55
C VAL A 64 -15.16 -25.05 -6.05
N ARG A 65 -15.95 -25.65 -5.15
CA ARG A 65 -17.00 -26.62 -5.46
C ARG A 65 -18.28 -26.24 -4.76
N THR A 66 -19.38 -26.28 -5.48
CA THR A 66 -20.71 -26.13 -4.91
C THR A 66 -21.42 -27.48 -4.94
N SER A 67 -21.87 -27.96 -3.78
CA SER A 67 -22.69 -29.16 -3.69
C SER A 67 -24.08 -28.86 -4.25
N ILE A 68 -24.53 -29.64 -5.21
CA ILE A 68 -25.87 -29.50 -5.81
C ILE A 68 -26.96 -29.84 -4.78
N GLU A 69 -26.70 -30.79 -3.89
CA GLU A 69 -27.67 -31.26 -2.90
C GLU A 69 -27.89 -30.27 -1.75
N THR A 70 -26.82 -29.61 -1.30
CA THR A 70 -26.86 -28.77 -0.09
C THR A 70 -26.71 -27.28 -0.39
N GLY A 71 -26.39 -26.89 -1.64
CA GLY A 71 -26.06 -25.52 -2.02
C GLY A 71 -24.79 -24.96 -1.35
N ARG A 72 -24.07 -25.79 -0.57
CA ARG A 72 -22.86 -25.36 0.15
C ARG A 72 -21.68 -25.23 -0.79
N THR A 73 -20.99 -24.12 -0.69
CA THR A 73 -19.74 -23.88 -1.40
C THR A 73 -18.55 -24.20 -0.51
N SER A 74 -17.58 -24.93 -1.04
CA SER A 74 -16.32 -25.27 -0.37
C SER A 74 -15.14 -25.00 -1.29
N ILE A 75 -13.97 -24.73 -0.70
CA ILE A 75 -12.71 -24.54 -1.42
C ILE A 75 -11.79 -25.70 -1.04
N ARG A 76 -11.37 -26.49 -2.03
CA ARG A 76 -10.42 -27.58 -1.77
C ARG A 76 -9.04 -27.01 -1.43
N PRO A 77 -8.29 -27.63 -0.52
CA PRO A 77 -6.88 -27.33 -0.31
C PRO A 77 -6.09 -27.42 -1.62
N ARG A 78 -4.96 -26.72 -1.69
CA ARG A 78 -4.01 -26.79 -2.79
C ARG A 78 -3.33 -28.16 -2.81
N GLU A 79 -3.18 -28.73 -4.00
CA GLU A 79 -2.51 -30.02 -4.19
C GLU A 79 -1.02 -29.84 -4.52
N LYS A 80 -0.67 -28.79 -5.29
CA LYS A 80 0.70 -28.50 -5.69
C LYS A 80 1.36 -27.46 -4.78
N PRO A 81 2.66 -27.62 -4.48
CA PRO A 81 3.38 -26.61 -3.70
C PRO A 81 3.36 -25.24 -4.39
N VAL A 82 3.36 -24.20 -3.57
CA VAL A 82 3.45 -22.81 -4.07
C VAL A 82 4.83 -22.59 -4.70
N ARG A 83 4.86 -22.04 -5.90
CA ARG A 83 6.13 -21.72 -6.57
C ARG A 83 6.89 -20.66 -5.76
N PRO A 84 8.23 -20.78 -5.63
CA PRO A 84 9.03 -19.76 -4.96
C PRO A 84 8.96 -18.43 -5.75
N PRO A 85 9.13 -17.28 -5.08
CA PRO A 85 9.24 -16.00 -5.75
C PRO A 85 10.57 -15.91 -6.51
N VAL A 86 10.62 -15.06 -7.52
CA VAL A 86 11.89 -14.63 -8.11
C VAL A 86 12.50 -13.62 -7.16
N VAL A 87 13.69 -13.89 -6.64
CA VAL A 87 14.39 -13.03 -5.68
C VAL A 87 15.48 -12.24 -6.40
N VAL A 88 15.48 -10.93 -6.15
CA VAL A 88 16.46 -9.98 -6.73
C VAL A 88 17.14 -9.22 -5.61
N GLY A 89 18.40 -8.96 -5.78
CA GLY A 89 19.18 -8.12 -4.87
C GLY A 89 20.00 -8.87 -3.82
N PRO A 90 20.49 -8.15 -2.81
CA PRO A 90 20.04 -6.82 -2.39
C PRO A 90 20.34 -5.71 -3.41
N VAL A 91 19.37 -4.83 -3.65
CA VAL A 91 19.55 -3.63 -4.49
C VAL A 91 19.89 -2.40 -3.64
N ASP A 92 19.67 -2.50 -2.33
CA ASP A 92 19.99 -1.51 -1.30
C ASP A 92 20.39 -2.24 0.01
N ASP A 93 20.80 -1.53 1.04
CA ASP A 93 21.06 -2.05 2.40
C ASP A 93 19.82 -1.94 3.34
N ARG A 94 18.72 -1.43 2.83
CA ARG A 94 17.39 -1.30 3.46
C ARG A 94 16.29 -1.55 2.43
N ALA A 95 15.05 -1.59 2.88
CA ALA A 95 13.92 -1.74 1.96
C ALA A 95 13.89 -0.60 0.92
N PRO A 96 14.12 -0.90 -0.36
CA PRO A 96 14.14 0.13 -1.40
C PRO A 96 12.77 0.76 -1.58
N LEU A 97 12.73 2.00 -2.06
CA LEU A 97 11.50 2.63 -2.51
C LEU A 97 11.00 1.86 -3.74
N LEU A 98 9.72 1.58 -3.76
CA LEU A 98 9.09 0.71 -4.76
C LEU A 98 7.80 1.33 -5.27
N ALA A 99 7.64 1.40 -6.59
CA ALA A 99 6.43 1.87 -7.25
C ALA A 99 6.14 1.07 -8.52
N PRO A 100 4.86 1.02 -8.99
CA PRO A 100 4.53 0.40 -10.27
C PRO A 100 5.16 1.18 -11.43
N HIS A 101 5.63 0.47 -12.45
CA HIS A 101 6.01 1.05 -13.73
C HIS A 101 4.83 0.96 -14.71
N ARG A 102 4.82 1.83 -15.74
CA ARG A 102 3.75 1.90 -16.75
C ARG A 102 3.48 0.57 -17.48
N ARG A 103 4.49 -0.28 -17.59
CA ARG A 103 4.37 -1.63 -18.18
C ARG A 103 4.36 -2.69 -17.07
N SER A 104 4.81 -3.86 -17.39
CA SER A 104 4.85 -4.99 -16.47
C SER A 104 5.94 -4.93 -15.39
N SER A 105 6.81 -3.91 -15.39
CA SER A 105 7.92 -3.80 -14.44
C SER A 105 7.60 -2.96 -13.22
N PHE A 106 8.54 -2.89 -12.29
CA PHE A 106 8.54 -2.04 -11.11
C PHE A 106 9.62 -0.98 -11.23
N VAL A 107 9.41 0.18 -10.65
CA VAL A 107 10.44 1.18 -10.41
C VAL A 107 10.92 1.04 -9.00
N VAL A 108 12.24 1.04 -8.85
CA VAL A 108 12.94 0.92 -7.57
C VAL A 108 13.93 2.06 -7.46
N ALA A 109 13.97 2.73 -6.32
CA ALA A 109 14.98 3.74 -6.04
C ALA A 109 15.92 3.25 -4.94
N ASP A 110 17.22 3.33 -5.18
CA ASP A 110 18.25 2.94 -4.24
C ASP A 110 18.81 4.13 -3.42
N ARG A 111 19.62 3.82 -2.42
CA ARG A 111 20.27 4.83 -1.56
C ARG A 111 21.28 5.71 -2.29
N ASP A 112 21.77 5.28 -3.43
CA ASP A 112 22.70 6.06 -4.24
C ASP A 112 21.99 7.04 -5.17
N GLY A 113 20.66 7.15 -5.08
CA GLY A 113 19.83 7.99 -5.94
C GLY A 113 19.67 7.46 -7.36
N LYS A 114 20.00 6.18 -7.59
CA LYS A 114 19.72 5.51 -8.87
C LYS A 114 18.29 5.04 -8.90
N ILE A 115 17.68 5.18 -10.05
CA ILE A 115 16.38 4.61 -10.35
C ILE A 115 16.58 3.39 -11.26
N LEU A 116 15.94 2.29 -10.87
CA LEU A 116 16.07 1.00 -11.54
C LEU A 116 14.67 0.54 -11.99
N SER A 117 14.58 0.00 -13.19
CA SER A 117 13.43 -0.78 -13.62
C SER A 117 13.70 -2.26 -13.35
N VAL A 118 12.80 -2.93 -12.64
CA VAL A 118 12.89 -4.36 -12.30
C VAL A 118 11.73 -5.10 -12.93
N THR A 119 12.01 -6.07 -13.82
CA THR A 119 10.98 -6.88 -14.45
C THR A 119 10.51 -8.00 -13.51
N PRO A 120 9.29 -8.57 -13.67
CA PRO A 120 8.84 -9.74 -12.91
C PRO A 120 9.74 -10.99 -13.01
N ARG A 121 10.64 -11.01 -14.00
CA ARG A 121 11.64 -12.08 -14.17
C ARG A 121 12.98 -11.77 -13.47
N GLY A 122 13.07 -10.63 -12.76
CA GLY A 122 14.27 -10.25 -12.02
C GLY A 122 15.35 -9.53 -12.84
N GLN A 123 15.06 -9.12 -14.07
CA GLN A 123 16.00 -8.30 -14.84
C GLN A 123 16.00 -6.87 -14.32
N ILE A 124 17.17 -6.28 -14.14
CA ILE A 124 17.38 -4.92 -13.66
C ILE A 124 17.91 -4.07 -14.80
N VAL A 125 17.27 -2.92 -15.05
CA VAL A 125 17.71 -1.93 -16.03
C VAL A 125 17.80 -0.57 -15.33
N PRO A 126 18.97 0.05 -15.23
CA PRO A 126 19.12 1.37 -14.63
C PRO A 126 18.53 2.46 -15.54
N PHE A 127 17.93 3.47 -14.93
CA PHE A 127 17.54 4.69 -15.62
C PHE A 127 18.74 5.62 -15.82
N ALA A 128 18.68 6.47 -16.85
CA ALA A 128 19.77 7.34 -17.20
C ALA A 128 20.05 8.46 -16.18
N THR A 129 18.98 9.01 -15.58
CA THR A 129 19.08 10.13 -14.63
C THR A 129 19.28 9.64 -13.20
N ARG A 130 20.25 10.23 -12.52
CA ARG A 130 20.57 10.00 -11.11
C ARG A 130 20.52 11.33 -10.34
N LEU A 131 19.97 11.35 -9.13
CA LEU A 131 20.10 12.45 -8.20
C LEU A 131 21.28 12.21 -7.22
N PRO A 132 21.91 13.28 -6.70
CA PRO A 132 22.97 13.14 -5.72
C PRO A 132 22.40 12.75 -4.35
N GLY A 133 22.88 11.66 -3.77
CA GLY A 133 22.49 11.18 -2.45
C GLY A 133 21.35 10.16 -2.44
N PRO A 134 20.97 9.69 -1.26
CA PRO A 134 19.98 8.64 -1.10
C PRO A 134 18.59 9.10 -1.53
N ALA A 135 17.88 8.24 -2.26
CA ALA A 135 16.50 8.50 -2.61
C ALA A 135 15.63 8.53 -1.33
N THR A 136 14.86 9.61 -1.17
CA THR A 136 13.98 9.82 -0.02
C THR A 136 12.51 9.59 -0.36
N ALA A 137 12.10 9.82 -1.60
CA ALA A 137 10.74 9.61 -2.06
C ALA A 137 10.70 9.20 -3.54
N LEU A 138 9.66 8.46 -3.90
CA LEU A 138 9.40 7.97 -5.26
C LEU A 138 7.90 7.93 -5.49
N ALA A 139 7.43 8.48 -6.60
CA ALA A 139 6.04 8.41 -7.03
C ALA A 139 5.95 8.13 -8.53
N THR A 140 4.90 7.44 -8.94
CA THR A 140 4.56 7.20 -10.34
C THR A 140 3.09 7.51 -10.60
N HIS A 141 2.77 7.96 -11.80
CA HIS A 141 1.40 8.19 -12.24
C HIS A 141 1.16 7.42 -13.54
N ALA A 142 0.41 6.32 -13.45
CA ALA A 142 0.23 5.38 -14.55
C ALA A 142 -0.47 6.02 -15.76
N ALA A 143 -1.51 6.83 -15.53
CA ALA A 143 -2.31 7.41 -16.62
C ALA A 143 -1.51 8.43 -17.46
N SER A 144 -0.68 9.29 -16.82
CA SER A 144 0.18 10.24 -17.54
C SER A 144 1.53 9.64 -17.94
N GLY A 145 1.87 8.45 -17.45
CA GLY A 145 3.19 7.84 -17.64
C GLY A 145 4.34 8.65 -17.02
N ARG A 146 4.09 9.39 -15.94
CA ARG A 146 5.10 10.20 -15.23
C ARG A 146 5.71 9.45 -14.06
N ILE A 147 6.96 9.83 -13.75
CA ILE A 147 7.69 9.42 -12.58
C ILE A 147 8.32 10.64 -11.91
N ALA A 148 8.31 10.66 -10.59
CA ALA A 148 9.03 11.65 -9.78
C ALA A 148 9.80 10.94 -8.67
N TRP A 149 11.02 11.42 -8.41
CA TRP A 149 11.84 10.94 -7.30
C TRP A 149 12.62 12.08 -6.67
N ALA A 150 12.92 11.95 -5.40
CA ALA A 150 13.64 12.95 -4.65
C ALA A 150 14.85 12.36 -3.92
N ALA A 151 15.89 13.18 -3.76
CA ALA A 151 17.05 12.92 -2.93
C ALA A 151 17.39 14.20 -2.14
N GLY A 152 17.04 14.24 -0.87
CA GLY A 152 17.13 15.44 -0.05
C GLY A 152 16.27 16.58 -0.63
N THR A 153 16.90 17.69 -1.06
CA THR A 153 16.22 18.85 -1.68
C THR A 153 16.14 18.75 -3.20
N GLU A 154 16.76 17.79 -3.81
CA GLU A 154 16.71 17.61 -5.26
C GLU A 154 15.47 16.76 -5.63
N LEU A 155 14.74 17.24 -6.62
CA LEU A 155 13.55 16.60 -7.19
C LEU A 155 13.77 16.40 -8.70
N ALA A 156 13.44 15.24 -9.20
CA ALA A 156 13.42 14.96 -10.63
C ALA A 156 12.02 14.53 -11.07
N LEU A 157 11.59 15.01 -12.20
CA LEU A 157 10.32 14.70 -12.85
C LEU A 157 10.58 14.29 -14.29
N ALA A 158 10.07 13.15 -14.72
CA ALA A 158 10.29 12.63 -16.07
C ALA A 158 9.09 11.85 -16.60
N ALA A 159 9.06 11.58 -17.89
CA ALA A 159 8.26 10.51 -18.46
C ALA A 159 8.91 9.16 -18.12
N GLN A 160 8.10 8.14 -17.82
CA GLN A 160 8.61 6.80 -17.48
C GLN A 160 9.39 6.14 -18.64
N GLU A 161 9.14 6.56 -19.88
CA GLU A 161 9.79 6.04 -21.08
C GLU A 161 11.08 6.79 -21.42
N ASP A 162 11.22 8.03 -20.94
CA ASP A 162 12.39 8.88 -21.19
C ASP A 162 12.86 9.56 -19.90
N THR A 163 13.55 8.82 -19.09
CA THR A 163 14.15 9.36 -17.85
C THR A 163 15.45 10.10 -18.09
N GLY A 164 15.99 10.05 -19.31
CA GLY A 164 17.17 10.83 -19.72
C GLY A 164 16.90 12.33 -19.81
N SER A 165 15.67 12.70 -20.15
CA SER A 165 15.18 14.09 -20.25
C SER A 165 14.48 14.58 -18.97
N ALA A 166 14.88 14.08 -17.79
CA ALA A 166 14.26 14.47 -16.53
C ALA A 166 14.45 15.96 -16.23
N THR A 167 13.35 16.65 -15.95
CA THR A 167 13.40 18.01 -15.40
C THR A 167 13.87 17.93 -13.95
N ARG A 168 14.94 18.67 -13.63
CA ARG A 168 15.47 18.78 -12.26
C ARG A 168 14.95 20.06 -11.63
N LEU A 169 14.41 19.90 -10.44
CA LEU A 169 13.85 20.97 -9.63
C LEU A 169 14.54 20.97 -8.27
N ARG A 170 14.67 22.13 -7.67
CA ARG A 170 15.21 22.27 -6.32
C ARG A 170 14.11 22.69 -5.37
N HIS A 171 13.86 21.85 -4.39
CA HIS A 171 12.90 22.11 -3.32
C HIS A 171 13.59 22.87 -2.16
N ALA A 172 12.81 23.60 -1.38
CA ALA A 172 13.36 24.41 -0.29
C ALA A 172 13.94 23.59 0.86
N ARG A 173 13.36 22.41 1.13
CA ARG A 173 13.71 21.52 2.24
C ARG A 173 13.80 20.08 1.76
N ALA A 174 14.33 19.19 2.61
CA ALA A 174 14.40 17.76 2.29
C ALA A 174 12.98 17.17 2.13
N ILE A 175 12.73 16.55 0.99
CA ILE A 175 11.47 15.92 0.65
C ILE A 175 11.38 14.55 1.33
N THR A 176 10.28 14.30 2.04
CA THR A 176 10.00 13.05 2.74
C THR A 176 9.03 12.14 2.00
N ALA A 177 8.10 12.70 1.22
CA ALA A 177 7.14 11.94 0.43
C ALA A 177 6.72 12.69 -0.84
N LEU A 178 6.27 11.93 -1.84
CA LEU A 178 5.79 12.43 -3.12
C LEU A 178 4.48 11.73 -3.51
N ALA A 179 3.52 12.48 -4.06
CA ALA A 179 2.32 11.91 -4.67
C ALA A 179 1.82 12.77 -5.83
N PHE A 180 1.53 12.15 -6.96
CA PHE A 180 0.84 12.82 -8.06
C PHE A 180 -0.64 13.02 -7.75
N SER A 181 -1.21 14.15 -8.18
CA SER A 181 -2.65 14.35 -8.21
C SER A 181 -3.32 13.33 -9.14
N PRO A 182 -4.62 12.99 -8.94
CA PRO A 182 -5.30 11.99 -9.76
C PRO A 182 -5.32 12.29 -11.27
N ASP A 183 -5.29 13.58 -11.64
CA ASP A 183 -5.19 14.04 -13.02
C ASP A 183 -3.74 14.08 -13.56
N GLY A 184 -2.75 13.87 -12.69
CA GLY A 184 -1.32 13.94 -13.01
C GLY A 184 -0.82 15.36 -13.31
N ALA A 185 -1.62 16.40 -13.06
CA ALA A 185 -1.23 17.79 -13.37
C ALA A 185 -0.33 18.39 -12.29
N ARG A 186 -0.42 17.90 -11.06
CA ARG A 186 0.35 18.38 -9.90
C ARG A 186 1.07 17.25 -9.19
N LEU A 187 2.22 17.57 -8.59
CA LEU A 187 2.99 16.70 -7.72
C LEU A 187 3.04 17.31 -6.32
N ALA A 188 2.48 16.65 -5.34
CA ALA A 188 2.63 17.00 -3.94
C ALA A 188 3.98 16.49 -3.43
N ALA A 189 4.79 17.40 -2.88
CA ALA A 189 6.06 17.10 -2.21
C ALA A 189 5.94 17.51 -0.75
N ALA A 190 6.00 16.53 0.15
CA ALA A 190 5.95 16.74 1.59
C ALA A 190 7.35 17.01 2.14
N ASP A 191 7.48 17.97 3.05
CA ASP A 191 8.70 18.31 3.77
C ASP A 191 8.40 18.64 5.26
N ALA A 192 9.40 19.05 6.02
CA ALA A 192 9.25 19.35 7.45
C ALA A 192 8.36 20.59 7.75
N ALA A 193 7.92 21.35 6.77
CA ALA A 193 7.09 22.56 6.94
C ALA A 193 5.68 22.39 6.36
N GLY A 194 5.39 21.28 5.69
CA GLY A 194 4.09 21.03 5.07
C GLY A 194 4.18 20.31 3.73
N VAL A 195 3.40 20.78 2.77
CA VAL A 195 3.35 20.25 1.40
C VAL A 195 3.53 21.36 0.41
N ALA A 196 4.34 21.14 -0.61
CA ALA A 196 4.44 22.01 -1.78
C ALA A 196 3.86 21.32 -3.01
N LEU A 197 3.07 22.01 -3.79
CA LEU A 197 2.42 21.52 -5.00
C LEU A 197 3.17 22.02 -6.24
N TRP A 198 3.93 21.14 -6.85
CA TRP A 198 4.68 21.41 -8.08
C TRP A 198 3.79 21.17 -9.31
N PRO A 199 3.76 22.12 -10.28
CA PRO A 199 3.16 21.84 -11.58
C PRO A 199 3.98 20.79 -12.33
N CYS A 200 3.30 19.81 -12.92
CA CYS A 200 3.98 18.70 -13.62
C CYS A 200 4.39 19.03 -15.06
N ASP A 201 4.04 20.18 -15.60
CA ASP A 201 4.57 20.75 -16.84
C ASP A 201 5.97 21.36 -16.65
N GLY A 202 6.40 21.51 -15.38
CA GLY A 202 7.70 22.09 -15.03
C GLY A 202 7.75 23.62 -15.07
N GLU A 203 6.61 24.28 -15.29
CA GLU A 203 6.52 25.73 -15.36
C GLU A 203 6.04 26.36 -14.05
N GLY A 204 6.82 27.28 -13.51
CA GLY A 204 6.48 28.06 -12.33
C GLY A 204 6.93 27.48 -10.98
N PRO A 205 6.82 28.27 -9.92
CA PRO A 205 7.14 27.87 -8.56
C PRO A 205 6.04 26.96 -7.98
N PRO A 206 6.36 26.14 -6.95
CA PRO A 206 5.35 25.38 -6.25
C PRO A 206 4.42 26.27 -5.43
N ALA A 207 3.17 25.84 -5.26
CA ALA A 207 2.27 26.44 -4.30
C ALA A 207 2.52 25.81 -2.91
N GLU A 208 2.92 26.62 -1.94
CA GLU A 208 3.22 26.15 -0.59
C GLU A 208 1.94 26.05 0.26
N LEU A 209 1.78 24.92 0.93
CA LEU A 209 0.70 24.64 1.89
C LEU A 209 1.32 24.33 3.25
N PRO A 210 1.72 25.35 4.02
CA PRO A 210 2.38 25.15 5.30
C PRO A 210 1.39 24.69 6.38
N PHE A 211 1.83 23.77 7.25
CA PHE A 211 1.11 23.39 8.45
C PHE A 211 2.10 22.88 9.54
N PRO A 212 1.70 22.91 10.82
CA PRO A 212 2.54 22.43 11.90
C PRO A 212 2.63 20.88 11.87
N GLY A 213 3.82 20.36 12.09
CA GLY A 213 4.11 18.93 12.12
C GLY A 213 4.90 18.47 10.89
N THR A 214 5.52 17.30 11.02
CA THR A 214 6.33 16.70 9.95
C THR A 214 5.56 15.58 9.27
N PRO A 215 5.11 15.77 8.04
CA PRO A 215 4.46 14.70 7.27
C PRO A 215 5.48 13.61 6.92
N CYS A 216 5.06 12.35 7.07
CA CYS A 216 5.86 11.19 6.69
C CYS A 216 5.36 10.51 5.41
N ASP A 217 4.19 10.89 4.94
CA ASP A 217 3.60 10.47 3.67
C ASP A 217 2.61 11.53 3.19
N VAL A 218 2.10 11.39 1.96
CA VAL A 218 1.07 12.27 1.38
C VAL A 218 0.19 11.48 0.42
N ALA A 219 -1.13 11.66 0.53
CA ALA A 219 -2.10 10.99 -0.34
C ALA A 219 -3.20 11.93 -0.81
N TRP A 220 -3.43 11.98 -2.11
CA TRP A 220 -4.54 12.69 -2.71
C TRP A 220 -5.85 11.92 -2.56
N SER A 221 -6.95 12.64 -2.33
CA SER A 221 -8.28 12.07 -2.52
C SER A 221 -8.52 11.74 -4.00
N PRO A 222 -9.39 10.76 -4.31
CA PRO A 222 -9.63 10.34 -5.70
C PRO A 222 -10.17 11.44 -6.61
N ASP A 223 -10.86 12.43 -6.04
CA ASP A 223 -11.40 13.60 -6.73
C ASP A 223 -10.41 14.77 -6.84
N GLY A 224 -9.22 14.66 -6.22
CA GLY A 224 -8.18 15.70 -6.22
C GLY A 224 -8.50 16.92 -5.34
N HIS A 225 -9.58 16.91 -4.56
CA HIS A 225 -9.97 18.02 -3.72
C HIS A 225 -9.26 18.08 -2.38
N TRP A 226 -8.71 16.95 -1.91
CA TRP A 226 -8.07 16.84 -0.61
C TRP A 226 -6.70 16.18 -0.69
N LEU A 227 -5.84 16.57 0.25
CA LEU A 227 -4.61 15.87 0.61
C LEU A 227 -4.72 15.40 2.05
N ALA A 228 -4.22 14.21 2.31
CA ALA A 228 -4.06 13.66 3.65
C ALA A 228 -2.60 13.35 3.91
N CYS A 229 -2.07 13.83 5.03
CA CYS A 229 -0.67 13.68 5.42
C CYS A 229 -0.58 13.06 6.81
N PRO A 230 -0.17 11.80 6.94
CA PRO A 230 0.17 11.25 8.25
C PRO A 230 1.33 12.02 8.85
N LEU A 231 1.27 12.32 10.14
CA LEU A 231 2.31 13.04 10.86
C LEU A 231 3.24 12.07 11.59
N ALA A 232 4.53 12.38 11.61
CA ALA A 232 5.55 11.52 12.17
C ALA A 232 5.37 11.28 13.69
N ALA A 233 4.84 12.26 14.42
CA ALA A 233 4.58 12.15 15.86
C ALA A 233 3.29 11.39 16.11
N GLU A 234 2.15 11.96 15.72
CA GLU A 234 0.83 11.34 15.87
C GLU A 234 -0.19 12.00 14.96
N GLY A 235 -1.26 11.27 14.61
CA GLY A 235 -2.38 11.80 13.86
C GLY A 235 -2.07 12.10 12.40
N PHE A 236 -2.88 12.97 11.83
CA PHE A 236 -2.76 13.35 10.42
C PHE A 236 -3.28 14.77 10.18
N GLN A 237 -2.79 15.39 9.11
CA GLN A 237 -3.28 16.65 8.55
C GLN A 237 -4.14 16.37 7.33
N LEU A 238 -5.29 17.04 7.22
CA LEU A 238 -6.07 17.17 5.98
C LEU A 238 -5.93 18.57 5.43
N LEU A 239 -5.78 18.69 4.11
CA LEU A 239 -5.63 19.97 3.41
C LEU A 239 -6.48 19.99 2.16
N ARG A 240 -7.07 21.16 1.87
CA ARG A 240 -7.72 21.44 0.59
C ARG A 240 -6.74 22.21 -0.30
N PRO A 241 -6.26 21.61 -1.40
CA PRO A 241 -5.22 22.23 -2.25
C PRO A 241 -5.60 23.57 -2.90
N ALA A 242 -6.91 23.84 -3.01
CA ALA A 242 -7.40 25.05 -3.67
C ALA A 242 -7.11 26.35 -2.89
N ASP A 243 -7.09 26.27 -1.56
CA ASP A 243 -6.94 27.44 -0.67
C ASP A 243 -6.07 27.18 0.56
N GLY A 244 -5.51 25.98 0.68
CA GLY A 244 -4.70 25.57 1.82
C GLY A 244 -5.47 25.34 3.12
N TRP A 245 -6.81 25.48 3.08
CA TRP A 245 -7.63 25.24 4.27
C TRP A 245 -7.65 23.78 4.66
N GLY A 246 -7.65 23.49 5.97
CA GLY A 246 -7.65 22.14 6.45
C GLY A 246 -7.73 22.02 7.96
N GLY A 247 -7.55 20.81 8.45
CA GLY A 247 -7.59 20.49 9.88
C GLY A 247 -6.61 19.39 10.24
N VAL A 248 -6.18 19.40 11.51
CA VAL A 248 -5.35 18.35 12.09
C VAL A 248 -6.17 17.50 13.05
N VAL A 249 -5.99 16.19 12.99
CA VAL A 249 -6.59 15.24 13.93
C VAL A 249 -5.45 14.59 14.71
N LEU A 250 -5.47 14.76 16.01
CA LEU A 250 -4.50 14.24 16.99
C LEU A 250 -5.18 13.25 17.94
N GLY A 251 -4.42 12.73 18.91
CA GLY A 251 -4.94 11.83 19.95
C GLY A 251 -4.98 10.36 19.54
N TYR A 252 -4.18 9.98 18.56
CA TYR A 252 -3.97 8.59 18.20
C TYR A 252 -3.06 7.89 19.21
N PRO A 253 -3.36 6.65 19.60
CA PRO A 253 -2.52 5.90 20.57
C PRO A 253 -1.13 5.56 19.99
N THR A 254 -0.99 5.56 18.67
CA THR A 254 0.28 5.33 17.96
C THR A 254 0.37 6.24 16.74
N PRO A 255 1.57 6.47 16.16
CA PRO A 255 1.71 7.21 14.91
C PRO A 255 0.83 6.64 13.79
N THR A 256 0.13 7.51 13.07
CA THR A 256 -0.70 7.13 11.93
C THR A 256 0.17 6.87 10.72
N ARG A 257 0.59 5.61 10.52
CA ARG A 257 1.53 5.22 9.46
C ARG A 257 0.87 4.78 8.16
N SER A 258 -0.46 4.73 8.13
CA SER A 258 -1.23 4.27 6.98
C SER A 258 -2.55 4.99 6.94
N LEU A 259 -2.85 5.54 5.79
CA LEU A 259 -4.13 6.14 5.47
C LEU A 259 -4.50 5.85 4.02
N VAL A 260 -5.79 5.85 3.72
CA VAL A 260 -6.29 5.56 2.38
C VAL A 260 -7.63 6.23 2.14
N TRP A 261 -7.85 6.63 0.90
CA TRP A 261 -9.13 7.09 0.40
C TRP A 261 -9.87 5.94 -0.28
N SER A 262 -11.14 5.79 -0.02
CA SER A 262 -12.03 4.84 -0.68
C SER A 262 -13.02 5.60 -1.56
N ALA A 263 -12.83 5.56 -2.88
CA ALA A 263 -13.80 6.15 -3.82
C ALA A 263 -15.15 5.40 -3.78
N PRO A 264 -15.18 4.05 -3.83
CA PRO A 264 -16.45 3.32 -3.75
C PRO A 264 -17.18 3.51 -2.43
N GLY A 265 -16.43 3.58 -1.30
CA GLY A 265 -16.99 3.78 0.03
C GLY A 265 -17.24 5.24 0.38
N GLN A 266 -16.86 6.19 -0.49
CA GLN A 266 -16.90 7.64 -0.21
C GLN A 266 -16.36 7.95 1.19
N ALA A 267 -15.19 7.39 1.52
CA ALA A 267 -14.63 7.43 2.86
C ALA A 267 -13.13 7.69 2.86
N PHE A 268 -12.69 8.35 3.93
CA PHE A 268 -11.29 8.47 4.33
C PHE A 268 -11.05 7.53 5.51
N VAL A 269 -9.95 6.78 5.48
CA VAL A 269 -9.69 5.69 6.44
C VAL A 269 -8.25 5.77 6.93
N THR A 270 -8.04 5.57 8.24
CA THR A 270 -6.71 5.58 8.85
C THR A 270 -6.46 4.38 9.76
N ALA A 271 -5.19 4.03 9.90
CA ALA A 271 -4.63 3.16 10.94
C ALA A 271 -4.17 3.98 12.16
N GLY A 272 -3.51 3.35 13.12
CA GLY A 272 -2.93 3.99 14.30
C GLY A 272 -3.82 3.95 15.55
N ALA A 273 -5.00 3.36 15.48
CA ALA A 273 -5.92 3.19 16.59
C ALA A 273 -6.26 1.71 16.85
N TYR A 274 -6.99 1.42 17.93
CA TYR A 274 -7.45 0.07 18.28
C TYR A 274 -8.67 -0.40 17.46
N ARG A 275 -9.04 0.36 16.44
CA ARG A 275 -10.02 0.03 15.42
C ARG A 275 -9.68 0.78 14.13
N VAL A 276 -10.25 0.38 13.03
CA VAL A 276 -10.21 1.18 11.79
C VAL A 276 -10.96 2.48 12.04
N ALA A 277 -10.28 3.60 11.90
CA ALA A 277 -10.90 4.91 11.97
C ALA A 277 -11.27 5.35 10.55
N ALA A 278 -12.53 5.69 10.34
CA ALA A 278 -13.04 6.05 9.02
C ALA A 278 -14.04 7.20 9.12
N TRP A 279 -14.07 8.06 8.10
CA TRP A 279 -14.97 9.20 7.99
C TRP A 279 -15.58 9.28 6.59
N SER A 280 -16.81 9.76 6.52
CA SER A 280 -17.44 10.10 5.24
C SER A 280 -16.67 11.24 4.56
N MET A 281 -16.44 11.14 3.25
CA MET A 281 -15.85 12.25 2.47
C MET A 281 -16.74 13.50 2.45
N ALA A 282 -18.04 13.35 2.67
CA ALA A 282 -18.97 14.48 2.79
C ALA A 282 -18.82 15.27 4.12
N ALA A 283 -18.18 14.67 5.13
CA ALA A 283 -18.00 15.28 6.46
C ALA A 283 -16.66 14.82 7.05
N LEU A 284 -15.57 15.36 6.52
CA LEU A 284 -14.21 15.05 7.00
C LEU A 284 -13.97 15.67 8.39
N PRO A 285 -13.11 15.08 9.23
CA PRO A 285 -12.86 15.50 10.60
C PRO A 285 -11.93 16.73 10.67
N LEU A 286 -12.39 17.86 10.14
CA LEU A 286 -11.56 19.08 10.01
C LEU A 286 -11.56 19.93 11.28
N THR A 287 -12.69 19.99 11.99
CA THR A 287 -12.88 20.77 13.23
C THR A 287 -13.38 19.92 14.39
N ASP A 288 -14.05 18.82 14.09
CA ASP A 288 -14.59 17.85 15.04
C ASP A 288 -14.26 16.43 14.54
N ALA A 289 -13.43 15.72 15.28
CA ALA A 289 -13.03 14.36 14.94
C ALA A 289 -14.21 13.35 14.95
N ALA A 290 -15.34 13.68 15.60
CA ALA A 290 -16.53 12.85 15.59
C ALA A 290 -17.42 13.12 14.36
N ALA A 291 -17.27 14.26 13.71
CA ALA A 291 -18.05 14.60 12.51
C ALA A 291 -17.79 13.61 11.39
N GLY A 292 -18.84 13.05 10.81
CA GLY A 292 -18.75 12.08 9.70
C GLY A 292 -18.10 10.74 10.04
N ALA A 293 -17.82 10.45 11.32
CA ALA A 293 -17.21 9.20 11.74
C ALA A 293 -18.08 7.99 11.39
N LEU A 294 -17.48 7.01 10.71
CA LEU A 294 -18.11 5.76 10.30
C LEU A 294 -17.77 4.65 11.29
N GLN A 295 -18.78 3.92 11.74
CA GLN A 295 -18.56 2.76 12.61
C GLN A 295 -18.11 1.56 11.78
N THR A 296 -16.80 1.46 11.53
CA THR A 296 -16.18 0.42 10.69
C THR A 296 -15.44 -0.59 11.56
N GLY A 297 -15.82 -1.87 11.45
CA GLY A 297 -15.27 -2.95 12.26
C GLY A 297 -15.59 -2.83 13.75
N ARG A 298 -15.01 -3.71 14.54
CA ARG A 298 -15.17 -3.74 16.00
C ARG A 298 -13.96 -3.11 16.68
N PRO A 299 -14.15 -2.41 17.81
CA PRO A 299 -13.03 -1.99 18.65
C PRO A 299 -12.35 -3.24 19.22
N GLY A 300 -11.02 -3.24 19.22
CA GLY A 300 -10.19 -4.32 19.73
C GLY A 300 -9.18 -3.83 20.77
N LEU A 301 -8.23 -4.70 21.11
CA LEU A 301 -7.12 -4.39 22.01
C LEU A 301 -5.78 -4.31 21.25
N VAL A 302 -5.80 -4.55 19.93
CA VAL A 302 -4.62 -4.58 19.07
C VAL A 302 -4.69 -3.39 18.11
N VAL A 303 -3.57 -2.70 17.97
CA VAL A 303 -3.46 -1.53 17.07
C VAL A 303 -3.56 -1.98 15.61
N VAL A 304 -4.31 -1.22 14.82
CA VAL A 304 -4.32 -1.31 13.36
C VAL A 304 -3.06 -0.62 12.84
N GLU A 305 -2.19 -1.36 12.15
CA GLU A 305 -0.92 -0.85 11.61
C GLU A 305 -1.04 -0.40 10.15
N ARG A 306 -1.88 -1.10 9.38
CA ARG A 306 -2.07 -0.83 7.94
C ARG A 306 -3.53 -0.93 7.56
N VAL A 307 -3.94 -0.07 6.64
CA VAL A 307 -5.26 -0.12 6.00
C VAL A 307 -5.09 -0.09 4.48
N ALA A 308 -5.97 -0.79 3.77
CA ALA A 308 -6.02 -0.78 2.32
C ALA A 308 -7.47 -0.81 1.84
N ALA A 309 -7.90 0.20 1.10
CA ALA A 309 -9.24 0.28 0.51
C ALA A 309 -9.31 -0.58 -0.75
N HIS A 310 -10.42 -1.30 -0.90
CA HIS A 310 -10.71 -2.05 -2.11
C HIS A 310 -11.01 -1.08 -3.28
N PRO A 311 -10.45 -1.29 -4.47
CA PRO A 311 -10.52 -0.30 -5.56
C PRO A 311 -11.94 -0.08 -6.12
N SER A 312 -12.81 -1.08 -6.05
CA SER A 312 -14.15 -1.04 -6.67
C SER A 312 -15.32 -1.34 -5.71
N ARG A 313 -15.05 -1.54 -4.41
CA ARG A 313 -16.06 -1.87 -3.40
C ARG A 313 -15.86 -1.03 -2.14
N ASP A 314 -16.89 -0.88 -1.35
CA ASP A 314 -16.91 -0.21 -0.04
C ASP A 314 -16.24 -1.06 1.07
N LEU A 315 -15.17 -1.79 0.71
CA LEU A 315 -14.42 -2.66 1.60
C LEU A 315 -13.06 -2.05 1.97
N VAL A 316 -12.62 -2.32 3.18
CA VAL A 316 -11.28 -2.02 3.67
C VAL A 316 -10.67 -3.26 4.32
N ALA A 317 -9.42 -3.54 3.99
CA ALA A 317 -8.59 -4.50 4.70
C ALA A 317 -7.80 -3.78 5.79
N ALA A 318 -7.71 -4.37 6.97
CA ALA A 318 -6.93 -3.89 8.10
C ALA A 318 -5.92 -4.95 8.54
N GLY A 319 -4.67 -4.55 8.68
CA GLY A 319 -3.57 -5.35 9.21
C GLY A 319 -3.17 -4.83 10.58
N TYR A 320 -3.00 -5.73 11.54
CA TYR A 320 -2.81 -5.41 12.95
C TYR A 320 -1.38 -5.68 13.44
N ALA A 321 -1.03 -5.10 14.59
CA ALA A 321 0.27 -5.24 15.23
C ALA A 321 0.61 -6.69 15.65
N ASN A 322 -0.40 -7.55 15.86
CA ASN A 322 -0.21 -8.98 16.13
C ASN A 322 -0.20 -9.84 14.86
N GLY A 323 -0.24 -9.24 13.66
CA GLY A 323 -0.26 -9.95 12.39
C GLY A 323 -1.64 -10.41 11.92
N GLN A 324 -2.70 -10.14 12.68
CA GLN A 324 -4.07 -10.37 12.23
C GLN A 324 -4.38 -9.53 10.98
N VAL A 325 -5.24 -10.06 10.12
CA VAL A 325 -5.82 -9.32 8.98
C VAL A 325 -7.32 -9.55 8.94
N SER A 326 -8.10 -8.47 8.93
CA SER A 326 -9.55 -8.50 8.78
C SER A 326 -9.98 -7.68 7.57
N ILE A 327 -11.08 -8.05 6.94
CA ILE A 327 -11.75 -7.29 5.88
C ILE A 327 -13.12 -6.89 6.40
N MET A 328 -13.48 -5.63 6.21
CA MET A 328 -14.75 -5.08 6.70
C MET A 328 -15.36 -4.13 5.67
N ARG A 329 -16.67 -3.98 5.74
CA ARG A 329 -17.40 -2.99 4.95
C ARG A 329 -17.38 -1.65 5.70
N LEU A 330 -17.10 -0.58 4.97
CA LEU A 330 -17.10 0.78 5.53
C LEU A 330 -18.47 1.14 6.11
N GLY A 331 -18.48 1.70 7.31
CA GLY A 331 -19.71 2.04 8.03
C GLY A 331 -20.46 0.85 8.64
N GLN A 332 -19.90 -0.36 8.62
CA GLN A 332 -20.49 -1.55 9.23
C GLN A 332 -19.55 -2.18 10.27
N ARG A 333 -20.15 -2.77 11.31
CA ARG A 333 -19.38 -3.41 12.40
C ARG A 333 -18.96 -4.85 12.09
N ASP A 334 -19.54 -5.47 11.07
CA ASP A 334 -19.22 -6.83 10.70
C ASP A 334 -17.87 -6.88 10.01
N GLU A 335 -17.08 -7.88 10.40
CA GLU A 335 -15.75 -8.11 9.85
C GLU A 335 -15.52 -9.58 9.52
N MET A 336 -14.84 -9.81 8.42
CA MET A 336 -14.36 -11.12 8.03
C MET A 336 -12.90 -11.25 8.49
N LEU A 337 -12.65 -12.14 9.44
CA LEU A 337 -11.30 -12.51 9.83
C LEU A 337 -10.66 -13.33 8.72
N LEU A 338 -9.70 -12.73 8.03
CA LEU A 338 -8.96 -13.38 6.94
C LEU A 338 -7.78 -14.19 7.49
N ARG A 339 -6.96 -13.57 8.34
CA ARG A 339 -5.79 -14.18 8.97
C ARG A 339 -5.86 -13.95 10.47
N GLN A 340 -5.72 -15.02 11.22
CA GLN A 340 -5.58 -14.94 12.68
C GLN A 340 -4.23 -14.30 13.07
N ASP A 341 -4.06 -14.05 14.33
CA ASP A 341 -2.82 -13.53 14.89
C ASP A 341 -1.61 -14.39 14.49
N GLY A 342 -0.45 -13.75 14.39
CA GLY A 342 0.82 -14.32 13.98
C GLY A 342 1.97 -13.76 14.82
N LYS A 343 3.21 -14.02 14.38
CA LYS A 343 4.40 -13.60 15.12
C LYS A 343 4.87 -12.18 14.81
N GLY A 344 4.37 -11.53 13.76
CA GLY A 344 4.87 -10.22 13.32
C GLY A 344 3.76 -9.28 12.89
N ALA A 345 3.88 -8.00 13.25
CA ALA A 345 2.98 -6.94 12.81
C ALA A 345 2.84 -6.91 11.27
N VAL A 346 1.67 -6.56 10.78
CA VAL A 346 1.47 -6.29 9.35
C VAL A 346 2.15 -4.96 9.01
N THR A 347 3.16 -5.02 8.16
CA THR A 347 3.99 -3.87 7.79
C THR A 347 3.69 -3.31 6.41
N ALA A 348 3.08 -4.12 5.55
CA ALA A 348 2.65 -3.73 4.21
C ALA A 348 1.33 -4.42 3.85
N LEU A 349 0.40 -3.70 3.23
CA LEU A 349 -0.92 -4.22 2.86
C LEU A 349 -1.44 -3.43 1.65
N ALA A 350 -1.85 -4.11 0.58
CA ALA A 350 -2.47 -3.47 -0.57
C ALA A 350 -3.38 -4.43 -1.34
N TRP A 351 -4.47 -3.91 -1.89
CA TRP A 351 -5.27 -4.58 -2.90
C TRP A 351 -4.64 -4.43 -4.28
N SER A 352 -4.80 -5.45 -5.13
CA SER A 352 -4.53 -5.29 -6.56
C SER A 352 -5.52 -4.30 -7.19
N PRO A 353 -5.16 -3.61 -8.28
CA PRO A 353 -6.04 -2.62 -8.93
C PRO A 353 -7.39 -3.19 -9.41
N ASP A 354 -7.48 -4.49 -9.73
CA ASP A 354 -8.74 -5.19 -10.05
C ASP A 354 -9.56 -5.59 -8.82
N GLY A 355 -8.94 -5.56 -7.61
CA GLY A 355 -9.58 -5.99 -6.37
C GLY A 355 -9.67 -7.51 -6.17
N GLU A 356 -9.08 -8.31 -7.06
CA GLU A 356 -9.13 -9.77 -6.96
C GLU A 356 -8.09 -10.35 -5.99
N HIS A 357 -7.07 -9.54 -5.63
CA HIS A 357 -5.97 -9.96 -4.78
C HIS A 357 -5.70 -8.97 -3.66
N LEU A 358 -5.31 -9.50 -2.50
CA LEU A 358 -4.76 -8.74 -1.37
C LEU A 358 -3.35 -9.24 -1.08
N ALA A 359 -2.37 -8.37 -1.21
CA ALA A 359 -0.99 -8.65 -0.81
C ALA A 359 -0.73 -8.15 0.60
N LEU A 360 0.02 -8.90 1.41
CA LEU A 360 0.45 -8.50 2.73
C LEU A 360 1.89 -8.90 3.03
N GLY A 361 2.56 -8.07 3.79
CA GLY A 361 3.88 -8.28 4.34
C GLY A 361 3.89 -8.08 5.85
N THR A 362 4.77 -8.79 6.55
CA THR A 362 4.89 -8.70 8.01
C THR A 362 6.31 -8.45 8.48
N ALA A 363 6.44 -7.98 9.71
CA ALA A 363 7.73 -7.71 10.37
C ALA A 363 8.57 -8.98 10.59
N ASP A 364 7.96 -10.16 10.64
CA ASP A 364 8.66 -11.46 10.74
C ASP A 364 8.94 -12.12 9.38
N GLY A 365 8.84 -11.36 8.29
CA GLY A 365 9.21 -11.79 6.95
C GLY A 365 8.19 -12.65 6.22
N LEU A 366 6.93 -12.70 6.65
CA LEU A 366 5.88 -13.31 5.83
C LEU A 366 5.54 -12.39 4.66
N ALA A 367 5.65 -12.88 3.44
CA ALA A 367 5.06 -12.31 2.24
C ALA A 367 3.89 -13.21 1.80
N ALA A 368 2.70 -12.65 1.60
CA ALA A 368 1.56 -13.45 1.18
C ALA A 368 0.71 -12.72 0.14
N LEU A 369 0.13 -13.48 -0.76
CA LEU A 369 -0.81 -13.04 -1.77
C LEU A 369 -2.09 -13.85 -1.66
N VAL A 370 -3.15 -13.22 -1.21
CA VAL A 370 -4.50 -13.80 -1.07
C VAL A 370 -5.26 -13.54 -2.35
N SER A 371 -5.84 -14.58 -2.94
CA SER A 371 -6.68 -14.46 -4.14
C SER A 371 -8.11 -14.81 -3.79
N PHE A 372 -9.05 -13.95 -4.14
CA PHE A 372 -10.46 -14.13 -3.78
C PHE A 372 -11.27 -14.69 -4.96
N PRO A 373 -12.10 -15.73 -4.72
CA PRO A 373 -13.07 -16.14 -5.73
C PRO A 373 -14.06 -14.99 -6.03
N PRO A 374 -14.50 -14.80 -7.28
CA PRO A 374 -15.32 -13.65 -7.70
C PRO A 374 -16.62 -13.44 -6.93
N HIS A 375 -17.09 -14.50 -6.25
CA HIS A 375 -18.38 -14.50 -5.53
C HIS A 375 -18.25 -14.34 -4.01
N LEU A 376 -17.04 -14.18 -3.48
CA LEU A 376 -16.83 -14.12 -2.03
C LEU A 376 -17.41 -12.85 -1.40
N PHE A 377 -17.39 -11.75 -2.11
CA PHE A 377 -17.88 -10.44 -1.65
C PHE A 377 -19.17 -10.02 -2.36
N LYS A 378 -20.15 -10.93 -2.46
CA LYS A 378 -21.48 -10.59 -3.00
C LYS A 378 -22.32 -9.85 -2.00
#